data_c77e8972d2a3e79da3ddb40cacd66bdb
#
_entry.id   c77e8972d2a3e79da3ddb40cacd66bdb
#
_cell.length_a   1.000
_cell.length_b   1.000
_cell.length_c   1.000
_cell.angle_alpha   90.00
_cell.angle_beta   90.00
_cell.angle_gamma   90.00
#
_symmetry.space_group_name_H-M   'P 1'
#
loop_
_entity.id
_entity.type
_entity.pdbx_description
1 polymer ?
#
loop_
_entity_poly.entity_id
_entity_poly.type
_entity_poly.pdbx_seq_one_letter_code
_entity_poly.pdbx_strand_id
1 'polypeptide(L)'
;MNETLPPILFFGTEQFSLPSLKVLVEAGFPVVGVITKPDSKKGRGQRLQPPAVKVYAEQQAIPVWQPRKLSEIVPQLTALAQKGPIAGVLVSYGNIITPDILSLFTPGIINMHPSLLPRYRGPSPMEAALLNGDTQTGISLMLLDRRMDAGPIYTQKSLPLTGLETKPQLYDTCANEGAQFLAQQLPAILHGELQPVPQHETEATYCSLLSKQDMPLRPDAHTAEELERKIRAHQGFPKTTATILGQRIIILAATVATKPPQNPSPLDIPCKDSTWLRITRLIAENGKQMDSESFLRGYAR
;
A
#
# COMPACT_ATOMS: atom_id res chain seq x y z
N MET A 1 -12.32 26.05 26.02
CA MET A 1 -11.45 26.81 25.08
C MET A 1 -11.15 25.86 23.95
N ASN A 2 -11.54 26.18 22.70
CA ASN A 2 -11.12 25.35 21.55
C ASN A 2 -9.61 25.54 21.40
N GLU A 3 -8.83 24.62 21.94
CA GLU A 3 -7.40 24.59 21.65
C GLU A 3 -7.22 24.38 20.14
N THR A 4 -6.53 25.32 19.50
CA THR A 4 -6.24 25.23 18.08
C THR A 4 -5.27 24.07 17.84
N LEU A 5 -5.58 23.20 16.91
CA LEU A 5 -4.68 22.08 16.51
C LEU A 5 -3.31 22.64 16.07
N PRO A 6 -2.22 21.93 16.40
CA PRO A 6 -0.90 22.32 15.94
C PRO A 6 -0.80 22.23 14.40
N PRO A 7 0.04 23.03 13.75
CA PRO A 7 0.36 22.90 12.34
C PRO A 7 0.81 21.49 11.98
N ILE A 8 0.38 21.00 10.81
CA ILE A 8 0.67 19.64 10.32
C ILE A 8 1.59 19.72 9.11
N LEU A 9 2.68 18.95 9.13
CA LEU A 9 3.45 18.60 7.95
C LEU A 9 3.05 17.21 7.46
N PHE A 10 2.62 17.13 6.20
CA PHE A 10 2.18 15.88 5.59
C PHE A 10 3.32 15.25 4.78
N PHE A 11 3.63 14.00 5.06
CA PHE A 11 4.61 13.18 4.33
C PHE A 11 3.87 12.14 3.50
N GLY A 12 3.98 12.21 2.18
CA GLY A 12 3.34 11.25 1.29
C GLY A 12 3.92 11.30 -0.11
N THR A 13 3.83 10.20 -0.86
CA THR A 13 4.36 10.14 -2.24
C THR A 13 3.47 9.34 -3.18
N GLU A 14 3.04 8.16 -2.75
CA GLU A 14 2.25 7.27 -3.60
C GLU A 14 0.81 7.74 -3.71
N GLN A 15 0.09 7.24 -4.73
CA GLN A 15 -1.33 7.53 -4.92
C GLN A 15 -2.16 7.21 -3.68
N PHE A 16 -1.74 6.22 -2.91
CA PHE A 16 -2.34 5.82 -1.63
C PHE A 16 -2.44 6.95 -0.60
N SER A 17 -1.50 7.89 -0.62
CA SER A 17 -1.46 9.00 0.36
C SER A 17 -2.40 10.17 0.00
N LEU A 18 -2.85 10.26 -1.25
CA LEU A 18 -3.66 11.39 -1.72
C LEU A 18 -5.01 11.54 -1.00
N PRO A 19 -5.81 10.47 -0.78
CA PRO A 19 -7.07 10.58 -0.05
C PRO A 19 -6.89 11.17 1.36
N SER A 20 -5.85 10.78 2.08
CA SER A 20 -5.55 11.30 3.42
C SER A 20 -5.24 12.81 3.38
N LEU A 21 -4.41 13.27 2.44
CA LEU A 21 -4.12 14.69 2.31
C LEU A 21 -5.40 15.48 1.98
N LYS A 22 -6.23 14.99 1.06
CA LYS A 22 -7.49 15.63 0.68
C LYS A 22 -8.42 15.77 1.86
N VAL A 23 -8.70 14.69 2.57
CA VAL A 23 -9.63 14.70 3.72
C VAL A 23 -9.14 15.64 4.81
N LEU A 24 -7.83 15.68 5.12
CA LEU A 24 -7.28 16.60 6.10
C LEU A 24 -7.47 18.07 5.68
N VAL A 25 -7.18 18.41 4.43
CA VAL A 25 -7.34 19.79 3.93
C VAL A 25 -8.81 20.21 3.87
N GLU A 26 -9.68 19.35 3.33
CA GLU A 26 -11.12 19.60 3.21
C GLU A 26 -11.83 19.69 4.57
N ALA A 27 -11.33 18.97 5.58
CA ALA A 27 -11.80 19.05 6.97
C ALA A 27 -11.22 20.26 7.74
N GLY A 28 -10.40 21.09 7.10
CA GLY A 28 -9.87 22.31 7.71
C GLY A 28 -8.69 22.11 8.67
N PHE A 29 -8.01 20.96 8.61
CA PHE A 29 -6.78 20.77 9.38
C PHE A 29 -5.69 21.74 8.92
N PRO A 30 -4.86 22.28 9.83
CA PRO A 30 -3.83 23.25 9.50
C PRO A 30 -2.61 22.61 8.82
N VAL A 31 -2.79 22.08 7.60
CA VAL A 31 -1.70 21.50 6.80
C VAL A 31 -0.85 22.63 6.24
N VAL A 32 0.31 22.85 6.82
CA VAL A 32 1.22 23.96 6.48
C VAL A 32 2.29 23.60 5.45
N GLY A 33 2.38 22.32 5.05
CA GLY A 33 3.29 21.88 4.01
C GLY A 33 3.19 20.40 3.72
N VAL A 34 3.63 20.04 2.52
CA VAL A 34 3.69 18.66 2.02
C VAL A 34 5.13 18.30 1.66
N ILE A 35 5.61 17.19 2.20
CA ILE A 35 6.92 16.64 1.90
C ILE A 35 6.71 15.36 1.07
N THR A 36 7.27 15.35 -0.14
CA THR A 36 7.11 14.23 -1.08
C THR A 36 8.42 13.95 -1.83
N LYS A 37 8.52 12.79 -2.45
CA LYS A 37 9.68 12.47 -3.30
C LYS A 37 9.73 13.37 -4.54
N PRO A 38 10.91 13.55 -5.14
CA PRO A 38 11.05 14.24 -6.42
C PRO A 38 10.19 13.61 -7.52
N ASP A 39 9.84 14.41 -8.52
CA ASP A 39 9.17 13.94 -9.73
C ASP A 39 9.95 12.77 -10.35
N SER A 40 9.26 11.76 -10.81
CA SER A 40 9.87 10.53 -11.29
C SER A 40 9.34 10.12 -12.67
N LYS A 41 10.18 9.41 -13.42
CA LYS A 41 9.77 8.86 -14.73
C LYS A 41 8.78 7.71 -14.53
N LYS A 42 7.59 7.80 -15.14
CA LYS A 42 6.54 6.78 -15.04
C LYS A 42 6.00 6.38 -16.42
N GLY A 43 5.44 5.17 -16.48
CA GLY A 43 4.78 4.64 -17.67
C GLY A 43 5.75 4.22 -18.79
N ARG A 44 5.18 3.71 -19.90
CA ARG A 44 5.96 3.22 -21.07
C ARG A 44 6.78 4.32 -21.73
N GLY A 45 6.30 5.57 -21.70
CA GLY A 45 7.01 6.72 -22.30
C GLY A 45 8.06 7.37 -21.40
N GLN A 46 8.33 6.83 -20.21
CA GLN A 46 9.30 7.37 -19.24
C GLN A 46 9.17 8.90 -19.05
N ARG A 47 7.94 9.42 -19.07
CA ARG A 47 7.66 10.84 -18.87
C ARG A 47 7.79 11.19 -17.39
N LEU A 48 8.41 12.33 -17.10
CA LEU A 48 8.50 12.87 -15.75
C LEU A 48 7.09 13.20 -15.27
N GLN A 49 6.70 12.64 -14.13
CA GLN A 49 5.39 12.84 -13.52
C GLN A 49 5.56 13.23 -12.04
N PRO A 50 4.85 14.27 -11.59
CA PRO A 50 4.84 14.66 -10.20
C PRO A 50 4.05 13.64 -9.36
N PRO A 51 4.36 13.51 -8.06
CA PRO A 51 3.49 12.83 -7.10
C PRO A 51 2.10 13.48 -7.05
N ALA A 52 1.05 12.68 -6.90
CA ALA A 52 -0.32 13.20 -6.87
C ALA A 52 -0.57 14.18 -5.71
N VAL A 53 0.07 13.94 -4.56
CA VAL A 53 0.01 14.85 -3.40
C VAL A 53 0.63 16.22 -3.69
N LYS A 54 1.69 16.30 -4.53
CA LYS A 54 2.26 17.58 -4.98
C LYS A 54 1.25 18.36 -5.80
N VAL A 55 0.68 17.71 -6.82
CA VAL A 55 -0.31 18.36 -7.70
C VAL A 55 -1.47 18.93 -6.88
N TYR A 56 -2.00 18.15 -5.95
CA TYR A 56 -3.09 18.61 -5.10
C TYR A 56 -2.66 19.73 -4.14
N ALA A 57 -1.51 19.62 -3.49
CA ALA A 57 -1.01 20.64 -2.58
C ALA A 57 -0.80 21.98 -3.27
N GLU A 58 -0.22 21.98 -4.49
CA GLU A 58 -0.03 23.18 -5.30
C GLU A 58 -1.39 23.83 -5.69
N GLN A 59 -2.42 23.03 -5.99
CA GLN A 59 -3.79 23.53 -6.25
C GLN A 59 -4.42 24.18 -5.01
N GLN A 60 -4.04 23.75 -3.80
CA GLN A 60 -4.51 24.29 -2.53
C GLN A 60 -3.59 25.38 -1.98
N ALA A 61 -2.61 25.85 -2.75
CA ALA A 61 -1.58 26.81 -2.32
C ALA A 61 -0.80 26.37 -1.07
N ILE A 62 -0.66 25.06 -0.84
CA ILE A 62 0.13 24.49 0.25
C ILE A 62 1.58 24.35 -0.22
N PRO A 63 2.58 24.83 0.53
CA PRO A 63 3.99 24.66 0.21
C PRO A 63 4.38 23.19 0.03
N VAL A 64 5.21 22.88 -0.99
CA VAL A 64 5.69 21.54 -1.28
C VAL A 64 7.21 21.50 -1.24
N TRP A 65 7.76 20.53 -0.52
CA TRP A 65 9.19 20.22 -0.50
C TRP A 65 9.44 18.83 -1.10
N GLN A 66 10.40 18.78 -2.04
CA GLN A 66 10.79 17.53 -2.73
C GLN A 66 12.28 17.24 -2.54
N PRO A 67 12.75 17.05 -1.28
CA PRO A 67 14.15 16.76 -1.05
C PRO A 67 14.52 15.37 -1.57
N ARG A 68 15.73 15.22 -2.11
CA ARG A 68 16.29 13.89 -2.41
C ARG A 68 16.65 13.15 -1.12
N LYS A 69 17.15 13.89 -0.13
CA LYS A 69 17.38 13.42 1.24
C LYS A 69 16.74 14.41 2.20
N LEU A 70 16.05 13.91 3.22
CA LEU A 70 15.38 14.77 4.21
C LEU A 70 16.34 15.75 4.92
N SER A 71 17.62 15.40 5.03
CA SER A 71 18.66 16.28 5.57
C SER A 71 18.77 17.63 4.84
N GLU A 72 18.36 17.70 3.57
CA GLU A 72 18.39 18.95 2.78
C GLU A 72 17.41 20.01 3.30
N ILE A 73 16.36 19.60 4.00
CA ILE A 73 15.31 20.51 4.52
C ILE A 73 15.28 20.59 6.05
N VAL A 74 16.27 20.04 6.75
CA VAL A 74 16.38 20.15 8.22
C VAL A 74 16.36 21.60 8.70
N PRO A 75 17.07 22.56 8.06
CA PRO A 75 16.99 23.96 8.48
C PRO A 75 15.57 24.53 8.42
N GLN A 76 14.80 24.20 7.39
CA GLN A 76 13.41 24.65 7.24
C GLN A 76 12.50 24.00 8.29
N LEU A 77 12.67 22.70 8.57
CA LEU A 77 11.93 21.97 9.61
C LEU A 77 12.23 22.55 10.99
N THR A 78 13.51 22.80 11.29
CA THR A 78 13.94 23.43 12.55
C THR A 78 13.34 24.82 12.71
N ALA A 79 13.37 25.65 11.66
CA ALA A 79 12.78 26.99 11.71
C ALA A 79 11.25 26.96 11.94
N LEU A 80 10.56 25.93 11.46
CA LEU A 80 9.14 25.73 11.76
C LEU A 80 8.94 25.30 13.22
N ALA A 81 9.70 24.32 13.71
CA ALA A 81 9.62 23.82 15.08
C ALA A 81 9.93 24.90 16.13
N GLN A 82 10.80 25.88 15.80
CA GLN A 82 11.09 27.03 16.67
C GLN A 82 9.92 28.00 16.84
N LYS A 83 8.93 27.98 15.92
CA LYS A 83 7.73 28.83 16.02
C LYS A 83 6.66 28.24 16.93
N GLY A 84 6.76 26.98 17.28
CA GLY A 84 5.82 26.24 18.13
C GLY A 84 5.76 24.75 17.75
N PRO A 85 4.98 23.97 18.49
CA PRO A 85 4.82 22.54 18.20
C PRO A 85 4.26 22.30 16.81
N ILE A 86 4.85 21.36 16.08
CA ILE A 86 4.38 20.88 14.77
C ILE A 86 4.14 19.38 14.87
N ALA A 87 3.02 18.90 14.34
CA ALA A 87 2.77 17.48 14.17
C ALA A 87 3.13 17.00 12.76
N GLY A 88 3.56 15.75 12.64
CA GLY A 88 3.72 15.09 11.35
C GLY A 88 2.58 14.12 11.09
N VAL A 89 2.15 14.00 9.84
CA VAL A 89 1.31 12.91 9.35
C VAL A 89 2.02 12.24 8.19
N LEU A 90 2.23 10.93 8.28
CA LEU A 90 2.93 10.15 7.27
C LEU A 90 2.00 9.09 6.69
N VAL A 91 1.91 9.08 5.35
CA VAL A 91 1.17 8.05 4.61
C VAL A 91 1.95 7.69 3.35
N SER A 92 2.50 6.49 3.28
CA SER A 92 3.20 5.97 2.09
C SER A 92 4.25 6.96 1.49
N TYR A 93 5.14 7.45 2.34
CA TYR A 93 6.20 8.37 1.94
C TYR A 93 7.38 7.67 1.26
N GLY A 94 7.79 6.53 1.81
CA GLY A 94 8.80 5.63 1.24
C GLY A 94 10.25 6.11 1.36
N ASN A 95 10.56 7.00 2.30
CA ASN A 95 11.92 7.33 2.75
C ASN A 95 12.01 7.19 4.27
N ILE A 96 13.20 6.87 4.75
CA ILE A 96 13.47 6.78 6.19
C ILE A 96 13.51 8.19 6.79
N ILE A 97 12.87 8.38 7.93
CA ILE A 97 12.97 9.58 8.74
C ILE A 97 13.93 9.29 9.89
N THR A 98 14.98 10.09 9.97
CA THR A 98 16.06 9.92 10.95
C THR A 98 15.65 10.45 12.34
N PRO A 99 16.26 9.95 13.45
CA PRO A 99 15.88 10.37 14.80
C PRO A 99 15.99 11.87 15.07
N ASP A 100 16.96 12.54 14.47
CA ASP A 100 17.14 14.00 14.55
C ASP A 100 15.95 14.75 13.95
N ILE A 101 15.37 14.23 12.84
CA ILE A 101 14.16 14.79 12.24
C ILE A 101 12.92 14.43 13.07
N LEU A 102 12.80 13.19 13.56
CA LEU A 102 11.68 12.77 14.40
C LEU A 102 11.54 13.69 15.63
N SER A 103 12.66 14.09 16.26
CA SER A 103 12.67 14.94 17.46
C SER A 103 12.15 16.35 17.24
N LEU A 104 11.99 16.80 15.99
CA LEU A 104 11.43 18.12 15.67
C LEU A 104 9.91 18.19 15.77
N PHE A 105 9.23 17.04 15.89
CA PHE A 105 7.78 16.96 15.86
C PHE A 105 7.19 16.70 17.24
N THR A 106 6.09 17.39 17.57
CA THR A 106 5.33 17.20 18.82
C THR A 106 3.83 17.11 18.49
N PRO A 107 3.13 16.06 18.88
CA PRO A 107 3.58 14.92 19.71
C PRO A 107 4.45 13.90 18.96
N GLY A 108 4.76 14.12 17.70
CA GLY A 108 5.55 13.27 16.84
C GLY A 108 4.99 13.19 15.43
N ILE A 109 5.38 12.16 14.69
CA ILE A 109 4.84 11.86 13.35
C ILE A 109 3.88 10.67 13.46
N ILE A 110 2.62 10.90 13.14
CA ILE A 110 1.57 9.89 13.11
C ILE A 110 1.64 9.19 11.74
N ASN A 111 1.91 7.89 11.74
CA ASN A 111 1.93 7.07 10.53
C ASN A 111 0.62 6.29 10.39
N MET A 112 0.02 6.36 9.20
CA MET A 112 -1.11 5.51 8.82
C MET A 112 -0.58 4.27 8.08
N HIS A 113 -0.60 3.13 8.76
CA HIS A 113 -0.11 1.86 8.24
C HIS A 113 -1.28 0.94 7.88
N PRO A 114 -1.36 0.38 6.64
CA PRO A 114 -2.50 -0.41 6.19
C PRO A 114 -2.40 -1.89 6.59
N SER A 115 -2.28 -2.15 7.89
CA SER A 115 -2.45 -3.45 8.53
C SER A 115 -2.91 -3.29 9.97
N LEU A 116 -3.34 -4.39 10.59
CA LEU A 116 -3.53 -4.49 12.04
C LEU A 116 -2.18 -4.83 12.70
N LEU A 117 -1.38 -3.79 13.00
CA LEU A 117 -0.10 -3.98 13.69
C LEU A 117 -0.30 -4.70 15.05
N PRO A 118 0.62 -5.56 15.47
CA PRO A 118 1.98 -5.75 14.96
C PRO A 118 2.10 -6.69 13.76
N ARG A 119 0.99 -7.15 13.17
CA ARG A 119 1.05 -7.98 11.96
C ARG A 119 1.42 -7.16 10.72
N TYR A 120 2.28 -7.74 9.87
CA TYR A 120 2.68 -7.17 8.58
C TYR A 120 3.37 -5.81 8.70
N ARG A 121 4.33 -5.65 9.61
CA ARG A 121 5.29 -4.55 9.55
C ARG A 121 6.04 -4.61 8.22
N GLY A 122 6.26 -3.47 7.57
CA GLY A 122 7.02 -3.41 6.32
C GLY A 122 6.23 -2.87 5.12
N PRO A 123 6.80 -3.00 3.90
CA PRO A 123 6.37 -2.21 2.75
C PRO A 123 5.15 -2.77 1.97
N SER A 124 4.70 -4.00 2.22
CA SER A 124 3.64 -4.65 1.42
C SER A 124 2.58 -5.35 2.28
N PRO A 125 1.99 -4.66 3.30
CA PRO A 125 1.06 -5.30 4.24
C PRO A 125 -0.25 -5.75 3.59
N MET A 126 -0.77 -5.01 2.63
CA MET A 126 -2.02 -5.35 1.93
C MET A 126 -1.84 -6.59 1.04
N GLU A 127 -0.72 -6.66 0.33
CA GLU A 127 -0.38 -7.85 -0.47
C GLU A 127 -0.15 -9.07 0.43
N ALA A 128 0.47 -8.89 1.60
CA ALA A 128 0.68 -9.97 2.55
C ALA A 128 -0.66 -10.53 3.07
N ALA A 129 -1.63 -9.69 3.41
CA ALA A 129 -2.96 -10.11 3.83
C ALA A 129 -3.68 -10.92 2.73
N LEU A 130 -3.60 -10.47 1.47
CA LEU A 130 -4.19 -11.20 0.34
C LEU A 130 -3.49 -12.54 0.08
N LEU A 131 -2.15 -12.58 0.11
CA LEU A 131 -1.37 -13.81 -0.10
C LEU A 131 -1.65 -14.86 0.96
N ASN A 132 -1.78 -14.44 2.22
CA ASN A 132 -2.07 -15.35 3.34
C ASN A 132 -3.55 -15.77 3.40
N GLY A 133 -4.44 -15.13 2.64
CA GLY A 133 -5.87 -15.43 2.65
C GLY A 133 -6.52 -15.03 3.96
N ASP A 134 -6.09 -13.93 4.54
CA ASP A 134 -6.67 -13.40 5.77
C ASP A 134 -8.16 -13.04 5.56
N THR A 135 -8.96 -13.22 6.60
CA THR A 135 -10.38 -12.84 6.61
C THR A 135 -10.61 -11.41 7.07
N GLN A 136 -9.56 -10.75 7.52
CA GLN A 136 -9.57 -9.34 7.91
C GLN A 136 -8.19 -8.72 7.74
N THR A 137 -8.17 -7.43 7.47
CA THR A 137 -7.01 -6.55 7.56
C THR A 137 -7.39 -5.29 8.34
N GLY A 138 -6.67 -4.21 8.21
CA GLY A 138 -7.08 -2.96 8.84
C GLY A 138 -6.11 -1.82 8.64
N ILE A 139 -6.33 -0.78 9.41
CA ILE A 139 -5.53 0.44 9.45
C ILE A 139 -5.04 0.63 10.88
N SER A 140 -3.76 0.88 11.06
CA SER A 140 -3.17 1.30 12.32
C SER A 140 -2.71 2.74 12.24
N LEU A 141 -3.10 3.57 13.21
CA LEU A 141 -2.49 4.87 13.44
C LEU A 141 -1.45 4.70 14.54
N MET A 142 -0.18 4.91 14.21
CA MET A 142 0.93 4.69 15.11
C MET A 142 1.85 5.92 15.19
N LEU A 143 2.53 6.07 16.29
CA LEU A 143 3.63 7.02 16.42
C LEU A 143 4.87 6.45 15.70
N LEU A 144 5.44 7.21 14.79
CA LEU A 144 6.62 6.76 14.05
C LEU A 144 7.83 6.66 14.98
N ASP A 145 8.55 5.56 14.88
CA ASP A 145 9.79 5.27 15.61
C ASP A 145 10.92 4.97 14.61
N ARG A 146 12.15 4.88 15.11
CA ARG A 146 13.35 4.52 14.33
C ARG A 146 13.28 3.10 13.73
N ARG A 147 12.55 2.20 14.35
CA ARG A 147 12.33 0.82 13.85
C ARG A 147 11.15 0.78 12.93
N MET A 148 11.27 0.06 11.81
CA MET A 148 10.24 -0.05 10.79
C MET A 148 8.92 -0.54 11.39
N ASP A 149 7.89 0.30 11.34
CA ASP A 149 6.51 0.05 11.77
C ASP A 149 6.35 -0.56 13.17
N ALA A 150 7.35 -0.36 14.06
CA ALA A 150 7.39 -0.91 15.42
C ALA A 150 7.06 0.11 16.52
N GLY A 151 6.73 1.35 16.17
CA GLY A 151 6.35 2.39 17.11
C GLY A 151 5.00 2.09 17.79
N PRO A 152 4.67 2.75 18.90
CA PRO A 152 3.45 2.48 19.64
C PRO A 152 2.21 2.90 18.86
N ILE A 153 1.10 2.17 19.06
CA ILE A 153 -0.16 2.31 18.31
C ILE A 153 -1.13 3.20 19.12
N TYR A 154 -1.68 4.23 18.47
CA TYR A 154 -2.75 5.03 19.02
C TYR A 154 -4.09 4.30 18.96
N THR A 155 -4.44 3.82 17.77
CA THR A 155 -5.72 3.14 17.53
C THR A 155 -5.69 2.36 16.23
N GLN A 156 -6.66 1.46 16.06
CA GLN A 156 -6.77 0.60 14.88
C GLN A 156 -8.22 0.50 14.42
N LYS A 157 -8.40 0.36 13.11
CA LYS A 157 -9.68 0.06 12.47
C LYS A 157 -9.57 -1.26 11.72
N SER A 158 -10.38 -2.25 12.10
CA SER A 158 -10.47 -3.52 11.37
C SER A 158 -11.31 -3.36 10.11
N LEU A 159 -10.89 -4.02 9.05
CA LEU A 159 -11.57 -4.10 7.75
C LEU A 159 -11.76 -5.59 7.39
N PRO A 160 -13.02 -6.06 7.25
CA PRO A 160 -13.27 -7.45 6.84
C PRO A 160 -12.84 -7.67 5.38
N LEU A 161 -12.38 -8.89 5.11
CA LEU A 161 -12.06 -9.35 3.75
C LEU A 161 -12.99 -10.50 3.36
N THR A 162 -13.56 -10.43 2.17
CA THR A 162 -14.42 -11.47 1.59
C THR A 162 -13.63 -12.64 1.02
N GLY A 163 -12.31 -12.45 0.86
CA GLY A 163 -11.42 -13.39 0.19
C GLY A 163 -11.40 -13.28 -1.33
N LEU A 164 -12.10 -12.30 -1.90
CA LEU A 164 -12.18 -12.06 -3.36
C LEU A 164 -11.52 -10.75 -3.80
N GLU A 165 -11.05 -9.94 -2.86
CA GLU A 165 -10.45 -8.66 -3.15
C GLU A 165 -9.19 -8.83 -4.01
N THR A 166 -9.05 -7.95 -4.97
CA THR A 166 -7.80 -7.73 -5.70
C THR A 166 -6.96 -6.65 -5.02
N LYS A 167 -5.66 -6.64 -5.27
CA LYS A 167 -4.78 -5.58 -4.74
C LYS A 167 -5.30 -4.16 -5.02
N PRO A 168 -5.69 -3.76 -6.25
CA PRO A 168 -6.22 -2.42 -6.48
C PRO A 168 -7.45 -2.10 -5.63
N GLN A 169 -8.39 -3.03 -5.50
CA GLN A 169 -9.60 -2.85 -4.68
C GLN A 169 -9.23 -2.66 -3.19
N LEU A 170 -8.33 -3.48 -2.66
CA LEU A 170 -7.89 -3.35 -1.26
C LEU A 170 -7.13 -2.05 -1.03
N TYR A 171 -6.29 -1.62 -1.99
CA TYR A 171 -5.61 -0.32 -1.93
C TYR A 171 -6.59 0.84 -1.86
N ASP A 172 -7.60 0.86 -2.73
CA ASP A 172 -8.62 1.91 -2.75
C ASP A 172 -9.43 1.91 -1.44
N THR A 173 -9.81 0.74 -0.94
CA THR A 173 -10.51 0.60 0.34
C THR A 173 -9.67 1.13 1.49
N CYS A 174 -8.43 0.64 1.64
CA CYS A 174 -7.54 1.07 2.72
C CYS A 174 -7.18 2.56 2.63
N ALA A 175 -7.01 3.12 1.43
CA ALA A 175 -6.71 4.52 1.25
C ALA A 175 -7.88 5.42 1.69
N ASN A 176 -9.11 5.08 1.30
CA ASN A 176 -10.29 5.90 1.63
C ASN A 176 -10.72 5.71 3.09
N GLU A 177 -10.84 4.46 3.56
CA GLU A 177 -11.20 4.16 4.95
C GLU A 177 -10.15 4.67 5.93
N GLY A 178 -8.87 4.56 5.54
CA GLY A 178 -7.75 5.07 6.33
C GLY A 178 -7.72 6.59 6.41
N ALA A 179 -8.04 7.29 5.32
CA ALA A 179 -8.12 8.75 5.29
C ALA A 179 -9.21 9.28 6.23
N GLN A 180 -10.41 8.68 6.20
CA GLN A 180 -11.51 9.04 7.09
C GLN A 180 -11.18 8.72 8.55
N PHE A 181 -10.62 7.54 8.80
CA PHE A 181 -10.21 7.13 10.14
C PHE A 181 -9.13 8.04 10.73
N LEU A 182 -8.12 8.39 9.92
CA LEU A 182 -7.08 9.35 10.30
C LEU A 182 -7.70 10.70 10.71
N ALA A 183 -8.53 11.29 9.86
CA ALA A 183 -9.14 12.59 10.16
C ALA A 183 -10.04 12.54 11.40
N GLN A 184 -10.74 11.44 11.63
CA GLN A 184 -11.59 11.25 12.81
C GLN A 184 -10.78 11.16 14.10
N GLN A 185 -9.64 10.48 14.11
CA GLN A 185 -8.84 10.21 15.31
C GLN A 185 -7.79 11.26 15.58
N LEU A 186 -7.36 11.98 14.56
CA LEU A 186 -6.24 12.92 14.64
C LEU A 186 -6.43 14.03 15.72
N PRO A 187 -7.61 14.64 15.89
CA PRO A 187 -7.80 15.63 16.96
C PRO A 187 -7.50 15.07 18.35
N ALA A 188 -8.04 13.88 18.69
CA ALA A 188 -7.81 13.25 19.99
C ALA A 188 -6.33 12.90 20.21
N ILE A 189 -5.62 12.50 19.14
CA ILE A 189 -4.17 12.27 19.19
C ILE A 189 -3.42 13.56 19.45
N LEU A 190 -3.75 14.63 18.74
CA LEU A 190 -3.05 15.92 18.83
C LEU A 190 -3.31 16.66 20.15
N HIS A 191 -4.50 16.47 20.77
CA HIS A 191 -4.83 16.98 22.11
C HIS A 191 -4.29 16.09 23.24
N GLY A 192 -3.65 14.94 22.90
CA GLY A 192 -3.13 14.01 23.91
C GLY A 192 -4.21 13.21 24.66
N GLU A 193 -5.45 13.20 24.17
CA GLU A 193 -6.55 12.42 24.73
C GLU A 193 -6.38 10.93 24.43
N LEU A 194 -5.78 10.61 23.28
CA LEU A 194 -5.47 9.26 22.85
C LEU A 194 -3.96 9.00 22.98
N GLN A 195 -3.58 8.12 23.91
CA GLN A 195 -2.18 7.79 24.19
C GLN A 195 -1.75 6.55 23.41
N PRO A 196 -0.54 6.54 22.83
CA PRO A 196 -0.05 5.40 22.07
C PRO A 196 0.44 4.28 22.99
N VAL A 197 0.07 3.03 22.66
CA VAL A 197 0.41 1.82 23.41
C VAL A 197 1.49 1.03 22.67
N PRO A 198 2.58 0.58 23.36
CA PRO A 198 3.62 -0.24 22.75
C PRO A 198 3.06 -1.52 22.11
N GLN A 199 3.63 -1.91 20.99
CA GLN A 199 3.28 -3.15 20.31
C GLN A 199 3.85 -4.38 21.04
N HIS A 200 3.14 -5.51 20.97
CA HIS A 200 3.64 -6.81 21.47
C HIS A 200 4.61 -7.42 20.44
N GLU A 201 5.90 -7.40 20.74
CA GLU A 201 6.96 -7.89 19.82
C GLU A 201 6.82 -9.37 19.46
N THR A 202 6.28 -10.19 20.36
CA THR A 202 6.05 -11.64 20.12
C THR A 202 4.98 -11.93 19.09
N GLU A 203 4.11 -10.97 18.79
CA GLU A 203 3.04 -11.08 17.80
C GLU A 203 3.41 -10.44 16.45
N ALA A 204 4.60 -9.81 16.40
CA ALA A 204 5.03 -9.09 15.21
C ALA A 204 5.34 -10.03 14.05
N THR A 205 4.78 -9.72 12.88
CA THR A 205 5.14 -10.35 11.62
C THR A 205 5.60 -9.29 10.63
N TYR A 206 6.39 -9.71 9.64
CA TYR A 206 7.01 -8.82 8.68
C TYR A 206 6.63 -9.20 7.25
N CYS A 207 6.44 -8.20 6.40
CA CYS A 207 6.25 -8.38 4.97
C CYS A 207 7.40 -7.73 4.19
N SER A 208 7.84 -8.41 3.13
CA SER A 208 8.90 -7.93 2.25
C SER A 208 8.33 -7.16 1.07
N LEU A 209 9.15 -6.29 0.49
CA LEU A 209 8.81 -5.65 -0.78
C LEU A 209 8.73 -6.70 -1.90
N LEU A 210 7.63 -6.72 -2.62
CA LEU A 210 7.48 -7.59 -3.79
C LEU A 210 8.40 -7.15 -4.93
N SER A 211 8.91 -8.13 -5.66
CA SER A 211 9.89 -7.94 -6.72
C SER A 211 9.49 -8.68 -8.01
N LYS A 212 10.24 -8.47 -9.09
CA LYS A 212 10.06 -9.23 -10.33
C LYS A 212 10.36 -10.73 -10.18
N GLN A 213 11.09 -11.14 -9.15
CA GLN A 213 11.36 -12.55 -8.86
C GLN A 213 10.10 -13.30 -8.40
N ASP A 214 9.10 -12.55 -7.91
CA ASP A 214 7.83 -13.10 -7.45
C ASP A 214 6.82 -13.32 -8.60
N MET A 215 7.13 -12.87 -9.83
CA MET A 215 6.23 -12.98 -10.97
C MET A 215 5.85 -14.42 -11.37
N PRO A 216 6.79 -15.39 -11.44
CA PRO A 216 6.46 -16.70 -11.98
C PRO A 216 5.44 -17.45 -11.15
N LEU A 217 4.48 -18.07 -11.83
CA LEU A 217 3.61 -19.08 -11.23
C LEU A 217 4.45 -20.33 -10.92
N ARG A 218 4.27 -20.91 -9.73
CA ARG A 218 4.98 -22.12 -9.28
C ARG A 218 3.98 -23.19 -8.83
N PRO A 219 3.32 -23.86 -9.77
CA PRO A 219 2.24 -24.79 -9.45
C PRO A 219 2.72 -26.03 -8.69
N ASP A 220 3.96 -26.46 -8.89
CA ASP A 220 4.52 -27.61 -8.16
C ASP A 220 4.77 -27.31 -6.65
N ALA A 221 4.90 -26.05 -6.31
CA ALA A 221 5.20 -25.60 -4.95
C ALA A 221 3.97 -25.14 -4.16
N HIS A 222 2.88 -24.76 -4.85
CA HIS A 222 1.72 -24.10 -4.27
C HIS A 222 0.40 -24.74 -4.71
N THR A 223 -0.61 -24.68 -3.85
CA THR A 223 -1.97 -25.07 -4.19
C THR A 223 -2.62 -24.07 -5.14
N ALA A 224 -3.73 -24.46 -5.77
CA ALA A 224 -4.45 -23.57 -6.67
C ALA A 224 -5.03 -22.37 -5.93
N GLU A 225 -5.45 -22.52 -4.67
CA GLU A 225 -5.93 -21.44 -3.81
C GLU A 225 -4.82 -20.41 -3.51
N GLU A 226 -3.60 -20.89 -3.19
CA GLU A 226 -2.45 -20.01 -2.95
C GLU A 226 -2.07 -19.23 -4.21
N LEU A 227 -2.13 -19.90 -5.36
CA LEU A 227 -1.82 -19.27 -6.64
C LEU A 227 -2.90 -18.29 -7.11
N GLU A 228 -4.16 -18.57 -6.83
CA GLU A 228 -5.27 -17.65 -7.10
C GLU A 228 -5.13 -16.37 -6.26
N ARG A 229 -4.85 -16.51 -4.94
CA ARG A 229 -4.54 -15.37 -4.07
C ARG A 229 -3.35 -14.57 -4.58
N LYS A 230 -2.29 -15.25 -5.02
CA LYS A 230 -1.12 -14.60 -5.63
C LYS A 230 -1.50 -13.80 -6.87
N ILE A 231 -2.36 -14.31 -7.73
CA ILE A 231 -2.82 -13.58 -8.92
C ILE A 231 -3.52 -12.29 -8.51
N ARG A 232 -4.40 -12.31 -7.51
CA ARG A 232 -5.09 -11.12 -7.01
C ARG A 232 -4.15 -10.13 -6.31
N ALA A 233 -3.26 -10.63 -5.45
CA ALA A 233 -2.29 -9.82 -4.72
C ALA A 233 -1.24 -9.16 -5.62
N HIS A 234 -0.93 -9.77 -6.76
CA HIS A 234 0.11 -9.29 -7.68
C HIS A 234 -0.43 -8.39 -8.82
N GLN A 235 -1.72 -8.09 -8.85
CA GLN A 235 -2.26 -7.18 -9.87
C GLN A 235 -1.56 -5.81 -9.82
N GLY A 236 -1.27 -5.26 -11.01
CA GLY A 236 -0.46 -4.05 -11.15
C GLY A 236 1.04 -4.36 -11.13
N PHE A 237 1.61 -4.66 -9.98
CA PHE A 237 3.01 -5.06 -9.79
C PHE A 237 3.11 -6.07 -8.62
N PRO A 238 3.95 -7.11 -8.74
CA PRO A 238 4.84 -7.44 -9.86
C PRO A 238 4.13 -8.09 -11.06
N LYS A 239 2.84 -8.46 -10.95
CA LYS A 239 2.05 -9.31 -11.84
C LYS A 239 2.38 -10.79 -11.63
N THR A 240 1.52 -11.67 -12.15
CA THR A 240 1.81 -13.12 -12.15
C THR A 240 1.94 -13.59 -13.58
N THR A 241 2.96 -14.38 -13.88
CA THR A 241 3.27 -14.84 -15.25
C THR A 241 3.40 -16.35 -15.32
N ALA A 242 3.04 -16.90 -16.47
CA ALA A 242 3.31 -18.30 -16.86
C ALA A 242 3.70 -18.36 -18.34
N THR A 243 4.27 -19.50 -18.76
CA THR A 243 4.49 -19.83 -20.17
C THR A 243 3.52 -20.93 -20.56
N ILE A 244 2.60 -20.68 -21.48
CA ILE A 244 1.58 -21.60 -21.94
C ILE A 244 1.57 -21.61 -23.46
N LEU A 245 1.58 -22.79 -24.07
CA LEU A 245 1.68 -22.95 -25.54
C LEU A 245 2.87 -22.16 -26.14
N GLY A 246 4.01 -22.13 -25.42
CA GLY A 246 5.18 -21.38 -25.84
C GLY A 246 5.07 -19.85 -25.70
N GLN A 247 3.92 -19.32 -25.25
CA GLN A 247 3.68 -17.90 -25.08
C GLN A 247 3.84 -17.49 -23.62
N ARG A 248 4.58 -16.41 -23.35
CA ARG A 248 4.62 -15.80 -22.03
C ARG A 248 3.37 -14.95 -21.82
N ILE A 249 2.56 -15.32 -20.85
CA ILE A 249 1.34 -14.60 -20.49
C ILE A 249 1.43 -13.95 -19.13
N ILE A 250 0.64 -12.89 -18.93
CA ILE A 250 0.37 -12.31 -17.62
C ILE A 250 -1.04 -12.76 -17.22
N ILE A 251 -1.18 -13.39 -16.07
CA ILE A 251 -2.44 -13.90 -15.58
C ILE A 251 -3.16 -12.77 -14.82
N LEU A 252 -4.41 -12.54 -15.15
CA LEU A 252 -5.25 -11.51 -14.52
C LEU A 252 -6.33 -12.09 -13.62
N ALA A 253 -6.84 -13.29 -13.96
CA ALA A 253 -7.82 -14.00 -13.15
C ALA A 253 -7.74 -15.50 -13.41
N ALA A 254 -8.06 -16.26 -12.38
CA ALA A 254 -8.17 -17.71 -12.44
C ALA A 254 -9.28 -18.20 -11.49
N THR A 255 -9.71 -19.43 -11.68
CA THR A 255 -10.62 -20.14 -10.78
C THR A 255 -9.95 -21.41 -10.25
N VAL A 256 -10.36 -21.83 -9.07
CA VAL A 256 -9.83 -22.99 -8.36
C VAL A 256 -10.78 -24.18 -8.52
N ALA A 257 -10.21 -25.37 -8.70
CA ALA A 257 -10.95 -26.63 -8.66
C ALA A 257 -10.16 -27.69 -7.88
N THR A 258 -10.89 -28.51 -7.12
CA THR A 258 -10.32 -29.60 -6.32
C THR A 258 -10.27 -30.91 -7.09
N LYS A 259 -10.79 -30.95 -8.31
CA LYS A 259 -10.80 -32.13 -9.21
C LYS A 259 -10.29 -31.72 -10.59
N PRO A 260 -9.70 -32.68 -11.33
CA PRO A 260 -9.34 -32.44 -12.71
C PRO A 260 -10.54 -31.96 -13.52
N PRO A 261 -10.40 -30.98 -14.42
CA PRO A 261 -11.46 -30.57 -15.33
C PRO A 261 -11.90 -31.73 -16.22
N GLN A 262 -13.21 -31.89 -16.46
CA GLN A 262 -13.74 -32.92 -17.35
C GLN A 262 -13.24 -32.79 -18.80
N ASN A 263 -13.10 -31.55 -19.27
CA ASN A 263 -12.49 -31.18 -20.55
C ASN A 263 -11.29 -30.31 -20.29
N PRO A 264 -10.10 -30.87 -20.08
CA PRO A 264 -8.91 -30.11 -19.76
C PRO A 264 -8.44 -29.28 -20.97
N SER A 265 -7.99 -28.09 -20.71
CA SER A 265 -7.36 -27.17 -21.69
C SER A 265 -5.92 -26.86 -21.29
N PRO A 266 -5.10 -26.33 -22.17
CA PRO A 266 -3.75 -25.84 -21.83
C PRO A 266 -3.72 -24.77 -20.74
N LEU A 267 -4.87 -24.17 -20.41
CA LEU A 267 -5.04 -23.16 -19.36
C LEU A 267 -5.46 -23.73 -18.02
N ASP A 268 -5.62 -25.06 -17.94
CA ASP A 268 -5.85 -25.80 -16.70
C ASP A 268 -4.52 -26.33 -16.16
N ILE A 269 -4.06 -25.75 -15.09
CA ILE A 269 -2.73 -26.02 -14.51
C ILE A 269 -2.92 -26.94 -13.29
N PRO A 270 -2.36 -28.15 -13.30
CA PRO A 270 -2.29 -28.98 -12.11
C PRO A 270 -1.35 -28.33 -11.10
N CYS A 271 -1.77 -28.27 -9.85
CA CYS A 271 -1.07 -27.64 -8.75
C CYS A 271 -0.79 -28.65 -7.63
N LYS A 272 -0.02 -28.21 -6.63
CA LYS A 272 0.25 -29.00 -5.43
C LYS A 272 -1.06 -29.50 -4.79
N ASP A 273 -0.97 -30.61 -4.07
CA ASP A 273 -2.06 -31.27 -3.33
C ASP A 273 -3.29 -31.63 -4.22
N SER A 274 -3.01 -31.97 -5.50
CA SER A 274 -4.02 -32.38 -6.48
C SER A 274 -5.11 -31.33 -6.75
N THR A 275 -4.82 -30.06 -6.49
CA THR A 275 -5.67 -28.92 -6.83
C THR A 275 -5.42 -28.46 -8.27
N TRP A 276 -6.37 -27.70 -8.84
CA TRP A 276 -6.30 -27.24 -10.23
C TRP A 276 -6.60 -25.76 -10.32
N LEU A 277 -5.77 -25.04 -11.07
CA LEU A 277 -5.95 -23.62 -11.37
C LEU A 277 -6.35 -23.45 -12.83
N ARG A 278 -7.56 -22.92 -13.10
CA ARG A 278 -8.02 -22.57 -14.44
C ARG A 278 -7.84 -21.09 -14.69
N ILE A 279 -6.98 -20.73 -15.63
CA ILE A 279 -6.80 -19.33 -16.04
C ILE A 279 -8.01 -18.89 -16.86
N THR A 280 -8.67 -17.81 -16.44
CA THR A 280 -9.89 -17.29 -17.08
C THR A 280 -9.65 -15.99 -17.84
N ARG A 281 -8.69 -15.14 -17.39
CA ARG A 281 -8.33 -13.89 -18.05
C ARG A 281 -6.83 -13.70 -18.02
N LEU A 282 -6.28 -13.18 -19.12
CA LEU A 282 -4.84 -12.99 -19.26
C LEU A 282 -4.49 -11.82 -20.21
N ILE A 283 -3.23 -11.44 -20.19
CA ILE A 283 -2.62 -10.59 -21.23
C ILE A 283 -1.64 -11.47 -22.00
N ALA A 284 -1.87 -11.60 -23.31
CA ALA A 284 -0.98 -12.34 -24.18
C ALA A 284 0.35 -11.58 -24.43
N GLU A 285 1.34 -12.24 -25.04
CA GLU A 285 2.67 -11.66 -25.31
C GLU A 285 2.61 -10.39 -26.16
N ASN A 286 1.62 -10.28 -27.06
CA ASN A 286 1.37 -9.07 -27.86
C ASN A 286 0.78 -7.88 -27.06
N GLY A 287 0.57 -8.05 -25.74
CA GLY A 287 0.05 -7.03 -24.83
C GLY A 287 -1.48 -6.90 -24.82
N LYS A 288 -2.23 -7.72 -25.58
CA LYS A 288 -3.70 -7.68 -25.58
C LYS A 288 -4.26 -8.48 -24.40
N GLN A 289 -5.19 -7.86 -23.69
CA GLN A 289 -5.99 -8.53 -22.67
C GLN A 289 -7.12 -9.30 -23.33
N MET A 290 -7.34 -10.54 -22.90
CA MET A 290 -8.38 -11.43 -23.43
C MET A 290 -8.82 -12.47 -22.40
N ASP A 291 -9.94 -13.11 -22.67
CA ASP A 291 -10.38 -14.32 -21.95
C ASP A 291 -9.68 -15.60 -22.46
N SER A 292 -9.87 -16.68 -21.73
CA SER A 292 -9.27 -17.98 -22.04
C SER A 292 -9.67 -18.53 -23.41
N GLU A 293 -10.94 -18.39 -23.79
CA GLU A 293 -11.44 -18.91 -25.07
C GLU A 293 -10.80 -18.17 -26.27
N SER A 294 -10.72 -16.85 -26.19
CA SER A 294 -10.08 -16.04 -27.22
C SER A 294 -8.59 -16.35 -27.37
N PHE A 295 -7.91 -16.63 -26.25
CA PHE A 295 -6.51 -17.05 -26.27
C PHE A 295 -6.37 -18.42 -26.96
N LEU A 296 -7.16 -19.41 -26.59
CA LEU A 296 -7.10 -20.75 -27.18
C LEU A 296 -7.40 -20.72 -28.69
N ARG A 297 -8.41 -19.98 -29.14
CA ARG A 297 -8.70 -19.81 -30.58
C ARG A 297 -7.54 -19.23 -31.37
N GLY A 298 -6.75 -18.36 -30.75
CA GLY A 298 -5.63 -17.69 -31.42
C GLY A 298 -4.30 -18.44 -31.36
N TYR A 299 -4.05 -19.22 -30.31
CA TYR A 299 -2.72 -19.78 -30.00
C TYR A 299 -2.68 -21.30 -29.82
N ALA A 300 -3.82 -22.01 -29.74
CA ALA A 300 -3.90 -23.47 -29.62
C ALA A 300 -4.06 -24.18 -30.98
N ARG A 301 -3.35 -23.69 -32.00
CA ARG A 301 -3.32 -24.30 -33.33
C ARG A 301 -2.23 -25.34 -33.42
#